data_2f8ff8068a4d21beef50e1b55f1274a4
#
_entry.id   2f8ff8068a4d21beef50e1b55f1274a4
#
_cell.length_a   1.000
_cell.length_b   1.000
_cell.length_c   1.000
_cell.angle_alpha   90.00
_cell.angle_beta   90.00
_cell.angle_gamma   90.00
#
_symmetry.space_group_name_H-M   'P 1'
#
loop_
_entity.id
_entity.type
_entity.pdbx_description
1 polymer ?
#
loop_
_entity_poly.entity_id
_entity_poly.type
_entity_poly.pdbx_seq_one_letter_code
_entity_poly.pdbx_strand_id
1 'polypeptide(L)'
;MKIRHVSSAVASRGDAVFVLAPDGRIDAGKPLADALKNAKATGDLSSDFRSVVVFHQPGRSGLKRLGVVGVGKPSEVTTERIRRVAALAQARAAAHEVAGFSVVVPANVIKKQKPLAAGMAIAEGLVLGSYAYKAPRKEAAKKPHAAQVQVAAVGLSKVDEAEFARGLGLGAKSAEGTVFARDLGNQPANILTPTAMAKAAKKLGGGRLTVKV
;
A
#
# COMPACT_ATOMS: atom_id res chain seq x y z
N MET A 1 1.08 10.25 3.74
CA MET A 1 1.08 9.60 2.41
C MET A 1 -0.27 9.83 1.75
N LYS A 2 -0.32 10.18 0.44
CA LYS A 2 -1.57 10.32 -0.31
C LYS A 2 -1.84 9.07 -1.11
N ILE A 3 -2.96 8.38 -0.85
CA ILE A 3 -3.42 7.22 -1.60
C ILE A 3 -4.59 7.66 -2.48
N ARG A 4 -4.55 7.33 -3.77
CA ARG A 4 -5.61 7.66 -4.73
C ARG A 4 -6.00 6.42 -5.51
N HIS A 5 -7.31 6.21 -5.67
CA HIS A 5 -7.82 5.26 -6.64
C HIS A 5 -7.65 5.82 -8.06
N VAL A 6 -7.29 4.95 -9.00
CA VAL A 6 -7.21 5.24 -10.44
C VAL A 6 -7.80 4.07 -11.22
N SER A 7 -8.50 4.35 -12.32
CA SER A 7 -9.12 3.32 -13.16
C SER A 7 -8.13 2.52 -14.03
N SER A 8 -6.90 3.02 -14.16
CA SER A 8 -5.84 2.34 -14.92
C SER A 8 -4.47 2.57 -14.30
N ALA A 9 -3.70 1.51 -14.15
CA ALA A 9 -2.36 1.55 -13.56
C ALA A 9 -1.31 2.30 -14.41
N VAL A 10 -1.58 2.50 -15.69
CA VAL A 10 -0.64 3.13 -16.64
C VAL A 10 -0.68 4.65 -16.57
N ALA A 11 -1.71 5.22 -15.97
CA ALA A 11 -1.80 6.67 -15.77
C ALA A 11 -0.74 7.20 -14.78
N SER A 12 -0.02 6.32 -14.06
CA SER A 12 1.03 6.77 -13.18
C SER A 12 2.31 7.03 -13.97
N ARG A 13 2.67 8.28 -14.11
CA ARG A 13 4.03 8.73 -14.43
C ARG A 13 5.03 8.39 -13.31
N GLY A 14 4.73 7.36 -12.51
CA GLY A 14 5.57 6.91 -11.40
C GLY A 14 6.73 6.05 -11.88
N ASP A 15 7.83 6.07 -11.14
CA ASP A 15 9.03 5.30 -11.45
C ASP A 15 8.86 3.79 -11.29
N ALA A 16 7.76 3.33 -10.68
CA ALA A 16 7.49 1.93 -10.42
C ALA A 16 6.01 1.57 -10.40
N VAL A 17 5.70 0.35 -10.84
CA VAL A 17 4.38 -0.28 -10.68
C VAL A 17 4.57 -1.60 -9.96
N PHE A 18 3.80 -1.84 -8.91
CA PHE A 18 3.76 -3.11 -8.18
C PHE A 18 2.45 -3.83 -8.48
N VAL A 19 2.55 -5.09 -8.93
CA VAL A 19 1.39 -5.94 -9.19
C VAL A 19 1.27 -6.97 -8.08
N LEU A 20 0.09 -7.07 -7.47
CA LEU A 20 -0.22 -8.14 -6.53
C LEU A 20 -0.56 -9.40 -7.32
N ALA A 21 0.32 -10.39 -7.27
CA ALA A 21 0.27 -11.58 -8.10
C ALA A 21 -0.27 -12.78 -7.33
N PRO A 22 -1.52 -13.21 -7.57
CA PRO A 22 -2.00 -14.49 -7.08
C PRO A 22 -1.38 -15.63 -7.91
N ASP A 23 -1.36 -16.81 -7.35
CA ASP A 23 -0.96 -18.01 -8.08
C ASP A 23 -1.87 -18.25 -9.30
N GLY A 24 -1.28 -18.64 -10.42
CA GLY A 24 -1.94 -18.82 -11.70
C GLY A 24 -1.97 -17.55 -12.58
N ARG A 25 -3.18 -17.13 -13.01
CA ARG A 25 -3.31 -16.02 -13.95
C ARG A 25 -3.22 -14.65 -13.25
N ILE A 26 -2.28 -13.83 -13.71
CA ILE A 26 -2.13 -12.44 -13.27
C ILE A 26 -2.78 -11.54 -14.34
N ASP A 27 -3.93 -10.96 -14.03
CA ASP A 27 -4.59 -9.99 -14.90
C ASP A 27 -4.35 -8.57 -14.36
N ALA A 28 -3.34 -7.91 -14.89
CA ALA A 28 -2.98 -6.54 -14.52
C ALA A 28 -3.37 -5.49 -15.59
N GLY A 29 -4.19 -5.91 -16.55
CA GLY A 29 -4.62 -5.09 -17.68
C GLY A 29 -3.61 -5.04 -18.83
N LYS A 30 -4.11 -4.68 -20.03
CA LYS A 30 -3.31 -4.66 -21.26
C LYS A 30 -1.97 -3.91 -21.16
N PRO A 31 -1.90 -2.75 -20.52
CA PRO A 31 -0.67 -1.98 -20.50
C PRO A 31 0.51 -2.65 -19.77
N LEU A 32 0.23 -3.61 -18.87
CA LEU A 32 1.27 -4.35 -18.13
C LEU A 32 1.47 -5.77 -18.67
N ALA A 33 0.68 -6.20 -19.63
CA ALA A 33 0.70 -7.57 -20.14
C ALA A 33 2.08 -7.96 -20.71
N ASP A 34 2.67 -7.08 -21.52
CA ASP A 34 4.01 -7.33 -22.11
C ASP A 34 5.11 -7.33 -21.06
N ALA A 35 5.06 -6.40 -20.10
CA ALA A 35 6.03 -6.34 -19.02
C ALA A 35 5.96 -7.60 -18.14
N LEU A 36 4.75 -8.08 -17.83
CA LEU A 36 4.55 -9.33 -17.08
C LEU A 36 4.96 -10.56 -17.89
N LYS A 37 4.70 -10.58 -19.20
CA LYS A 37 5.16 -11.66 -20.09
C LYS A 37 6.68 -11.75 -20.10
N ASN A 38 7.37 -10.62 -20.22
CA ASN A 38 8.83 -10.56 -20.19
C ASN A 38 9.36 -10.99 -18.81
N ALA A 39 8.75 -10.50 -17.71
CA ALA A 39 9.11 -10.91 -16.37
C ALA A 39 8.92 -12.42 -16.14
N LYS A 40 7.87 -13.02 -16.70
CA LYS A 40 7.66 -14.47 -16.65
C LYS A 40 8.70 -15.25 -17.44
N ALA A 41 9.19 -14.70 -18.55
CA ALA A 41 10.18 -15.35 -19.40
C ALA A 41 11.56 -15.45 -18.73
N THR A 42 11.88 -14.63 -17.72
CA THR A 42 13.14 -14.75 -16.94
C THR A 42 13.16 -15.96 -16.01
N GLY A 43 12.01 -16.54 -15.68
CA GLY A 43 11.88 -17.61 -14.70
C GLY A 43 11.88 -17.13 -13.24
N ASP A 44 12.16 -15.84 -12.99
CA ASP A 44 12.29 -15.31 -11.61
C ASP A 44 10.95 -14.91 -10.99
N LEU A 45 9.87 -14.87 -11.80
CA LEU A 45 8.56 -14.47 -11.31
C LEU A 45 7.99 -15.53 -10.36
N SER A 46 7.81 -15.16 -9.08
CA SER A 46 7.13 -15.98 -8.10
C SER A 46 5.85 -15.31 -7.63
N SER A 47 4.79 -16.11 -7.50
CA SER A 47 3.51 -15.72 -6.88
C SER A 47 3.36 -16.22 -5.44
N ASP A 48 4.37 -16.90 -4.89
CA ASP A 48 4.35 -17.38 -3.52
C ASP A 48 4.08 -16.26 -2.53
N PHE A 49 3.33 -16.55 -1.49
CA PHE A 49 2.98 -15.53 -0.50
C PHE A 49 4.22 -14.84 0.09
N ARG A 50 4.27 -13.51 -0.05
CA ARG A 50 5.36 -12.63 0.37
C ARG A 50 6.62 -12.69 -0.51
N SER A 51 6.62 -13.40 -1.63
CA SER A 51 7.69 -13.22 -2.62
C SER A 51 7.63 -11.80 -3.18
N VAL A 52 8.78 -11.20 -3.43
CA VAL A 52 8.86 -9.88 -4.10
C VAL A 52 10.02 -9.89 -5.06
N VAL A 53 9.72 -9.71 -6.33
CA VAL A 53 10.72 -9.56 -7.39
C VAL A 53 10.53 -8.22 -8.06
N VAL A 54 11.63 -7.52 -8.31
CA VAL A 54 11.61 -6.23 -9.02
C VAL A 54 12.40 -6.35 -10.29
N PHE A 55 11.73 -6.16 -11.42
CA PHE A 55 12.31 -6.14 -12.75
C PHE A 55 12.64 -4.70 -13.16
N HIS A 56 13.85 -4.45 -13.59
CA HIS A 56 14.27 -3.16 -14.09
C HIS A 56 14.04 -3.09 -15.60
N GLN A 57 13.45 -1.99 -16.08
CA GLN A 57 13.12 -1.75 -17.48
C GLN A 57 12.46 -2.95 -18.19
N PRO A 58 11.31 -3.44 -17.67
CA PRO A 58 10.67 -4.65 -18.18
C PRO A 58 10.07 -4.40 -19.57
N GLY A 59 10.86 -4.57 -20.62
CA GLY A 59 10.44 -4.42 -22.01
C GLY A 59 10.20 -2.97 -22.46
N ARG A 60 9.40 -2.80 -23.53
CA ARG A 60 9.11 -1.50 -24.17
C ARG A 60 8.01 -0.69 -23.52
N SER A 61 7.57 -1.03 -22.31
CA SER A 61 6.45 -0.39 -21.62
C SER A 61 6.70 1.04 -21.13
N GLY A 62 7.94 1.52 -21.19
CA GLY A 62 8.34 2.81 -20.61
C GLY A 62 8.41 2.79 -19.07
N LEU A 63 8.10 1.66 -18.43
CA LEU A 63 8.25 1.49 -17.00
C LEU A 63 9.73 1.38 -16.60
N LYS A 64 10.14 2.12 -15.58
CA LYS A 64 11.48 1.96 -15.03
C LYS A 64 11.60 0.69 -14.19
N ARG A 65 10.54 0.36 -13.44
CA ARG A 65 10.50 -0.81 -12.54
C ARG A 65 9.12 -1.45 -12.53
N LEU A 66 9.10 -2.77 -12.62
CA LEU A 66 7.93 -3.59 -12.35
C LEU A 66 8.21 -4.46 -11.13
N GLY A 67 7.50 -4.22 -10.05
CA GLY A 67 7.49 -5.10 -8.89
C GLY A 67 6.36 -6.13 -9.00
N VAL A 68 6.66 -7.38 -8.73
CA VAL A 68 5.66 -8.44 -8.58
C VAL A 68 5.69 -8.91 -7.15
N VAL A 69 4.55 -8.84 -6.47
CA VAL A 69 4.40 -9.22 -5.07
C VAL A 69 3.45 -10.40 -4.97
N GLY A 70 3.96 -11.55 -4.57
CA GLY A 70 3.20 -12.78 -4.48
C GLY A 70 2.17 -12.75 -3.35
N VAL A 71 0.93 -13.09 -3.70
CA VAL A 71 -0.20 -13.19 -2.77
C VAL A 71 -0.43 -14.65 -2.33
N GLY A 72 0.11 -15.60 -3.10
CA GLY A 72 -0.11 -17.02 -2.91
C GLY A 72 -1.38 -17.54 -3.56
N LYS A 73 -1.81 -18.73 -3.15
CA LYS A 73 -2.98 -19.41 -3.73
C LYS A 73 -4.25 -18.58 -3.55
N PRO A 74 -5.07 -18.42 -4.58
CA PRO A 74 -6.34 -17.66 -4.50
C PRO A 74 -7.28 -18.17 -3.39
N SER A 75 -7.20 -19.48 -3.06
CA SER A 75 -7.99 -20.09 -1.98
C SER A 75 -7.64 -19.55 -0.59
N GLU A 76 -6.42 -19.09 -0.39
CA GLU A 76 -5.86 -18.65 0.89
C GLU A 76 -5.81 -17.13 1.05
N VAL A 77 -6.30 -16.38 0.06
CA VAL A 77 -6.32 -14.91 0.12
C VAL A 77 -7.28 -14.45 1.21
N THR A 78 -6.76 -13.67 2.15
CA THR A 78 -7.47 -13.00 3.23
C THR A 78 -7.16 -11.51 3.21
N THR A 79 -7.96 -10.68 3.87
CA THR A 79 -7.67 -9.25 4.04
C THR A 79 -6.32 -9.02 4.71
N GLU A 80 -5.91 -9.90 5.64
CA GLU A 80 -4.60 -9.84 6.27
C GLU A 80 -3.46 -10.13 5.29
N ARG A 81 -3.60 -11.12 4.41
CA ARG A 81 -2.60 -11.35 3.35
C ARG A 81 -2.50 -10.15 2.42
N ILE A 82 -3.63 -9.57 2.02
CA ILE A 82 -3.68 -8.36 1.19
C ILE A 82 -2.95 -7.20 1.88
N ARG A 83 -3.19 -6.97 3.17
CA ARG A 83 -2.51 -5.93 3.97
C ARG A 83 -0.99 -6.13 3.98
N ARG A 84 -0.52 -7.35 4.22
CA ARG A 84 0.90 -7.68 4.27
C ARG A 84 1.61 -7.48 2.94
N VAL A 85 1.00 -7.91 1.83
CA VAL A 85 1.63 -7.74 0.51
C VAL A 85 1.62 -6.28 0.05
N ALA A 86 0.62 -5.49 0.43
CA ALA A 86 0.62 -4.04 0.21
C ALA A 86 1.76 -3.35 1.00
N ALA A 87 1.99 -3.77 2.26
CA ALA A 87 3.11 -3.27 3.06
C ALA A 87 4.47 -3.64 2.43
N LEU A 88 4.60 -4.84 1.85
CA LEU A 88 5.81 -5.25 1.14
C LEU A 88 6.05 -4.43 -0.13
N ALA A 89 5.00 -4.13 -0.91
CA ALA A 89 5.12 -3.24 -2.07
C ALA A 89 5.64 -1.86 -1.65
N GLN A 90 5.12 -1.29 -0.57
CA GLN A 90 5.60 -0.03 0.00
C GLN A 90 7.07 -0.11 0.45
N ALA A 91 7.44 -1.16 1.17
CA ALA A 91 8.80 -1.35 1.65
C ALA A 91 9.81 -1.47 0.50
N ARG A 92 9.43 -2.16 -0.58
CA ARG A 92 10.26 -2.28 -1.77
C ARG A 92 10.37 -0.99 -2.57
N ALA A 93 9.27 -0.23 -2.70
CA ALA A 93 9.30 1.10 -3.29
C ALA A 93 10.25 2.03 -2.52
N ALA A 94 10.21 1.98 -1.19
CA ALA A 94 11.10 2.75 -0.33
C ALA A 94 12.58 2.33 -0.48
N ALA A 95 12.87 1.03 -0.56
CA ALA A 95 14.22 0.51 -0.77
C ALA A 95 14.83 0.96 -2.12
N HIS A 96 14.00 1.21 -3.12
CA HIS A 96 14.43 1.76 -4.41
C HIS A 96 14.31 3.29 -4.49
N GLU A 97 14.09 3.98 -3.38
CA GLU A 97 13.95 5.45 -3.28
C GLU A 97 12.91 6.04 -4.25
N VAL A 98 11.82 5.31 -4.49
CA VAL A 98 10.78 5.72 -5.42
C VAL A 98 9.89 6.77 -4.76
N ALA A 99 9.80 7.97 -5.37
CA ALA A 99 9.00 9.08 -4.83
C ALA A 99 7.47 8.86 -4.93
N GLY A 100 7.05 8.11 -5.95
CA GLY A 100 5.65 7.74 -6.17
C GLY A 100 5.55 6.46 -6.99
N PHE A 101 4.56 5.61 -6.71
CA PHE A 101 4.36 4.35 -7.41
C PHE A 101 2.89 3.99 -7.52
N SER A 102 2.61 3.01 -8.36
CA SER A 102 1.27 2.42 -8.48
C SER A 102 1.23 1.01 -7.94
N VAL A 103 0.09 0.63 -7.36
CA VAL A 103 -0.24 -0.75 -7.00
C VAL A 103 -1.41 -1.21 -7.86
N VAL A 104 -1.21 -2.32 -8.54
CA VAL A 104 -2.26 -2.99 -9.33
C VAL A 104 -2.77 -4.19 -8.57
N VAL A 105 -4.07 -4.22 -8.37
CA VAL A 105 -4.78 -5.29 -7.66
C VAL A 105 -5.71 -5.99 -8.64
N PRO A 106 -5.38 -7.19 -9.12
CA PRO A 106 -6.26 -7.98 -9.98
C PRO A 106 -7.55 -8.39 -9.27
N ALA A 107 -8.67 -8.45 -10.00
CA ALA A 107 -9.96 -8.83 -9.44
C ALA A 107 -9.95 -10.20 -8.74
N ASN A 108 -9.16 -11.16 -9.21
CA ASN A 108 -9.06 -12.48 -8.58
C ASN A 108 -8.38 -12.46 -7.19
N VAL A 109 -7.65 -11.40 -6.84
CA VAL A 109 -7.19 -11.14 -5.47
C VAL A 109 -8.34 -10.65 -4.59
N ILE A 110 -9.29 -9.90 -5.17
CA ILE A 110 -10.38 -9.25 -4.44
C ILE A 110 -11.62 -10.15 -4.34
N LYS A 111 -11.89 -11.00 -5.32
CA LYS A 111 -13.15 -11.76 -5.49
C LYS A 111 -13.65 -12.51 -4.26
N LYS A 112 -12.76 -12.99 -3.40
CA LYS A 112 -13.13 -13.68 -2.16
C LYS A 112 -13.40 -12.75 -1.00
N GLN A 113 -13.03 -11.49 -1.14
CA GLN A 113 -13.19 -10.45 -0.13
C GLN A 113 -14.27 -9.48 -0.60
N LYS A 114 -14.93 -8.81 0.32
CA LYS A 114 -15.75 -7.65 -0.05
C LYS A 114 -14.83 -6.56 -0.59
N PRO A 115 -15.13 -5.92 -1.73
CA PRO A 115 -14.27 -4.89 -2.34
C PRO A 115 -13.88 -3.79 -1.35
N LEU A 116 -14.80 -3.35 -0.50
CA LEU A 116 -14.55 -2.40 0.58
C LEU A 116 -13.43 -2.89 1.51
N ALA A 117 -13.52 -4.13 1.99
CA ALA A 117 -12.56 -4.70 2.93
C ALA A 117 -11.16 -4.88 2.29
N ALA A 118 -11.12 -5.27 1.01
CA ALA A 118 -9.87 -5.35 0.27
C ALA A 118 -9.22 -3.97 0.09
N GLY A 119 -10.01 -2.94 -0.25
CA GLY A 119 -9.53 -1.55 -0.33
C GLY A 119 -8.97 -1.06 1.00
N MET A 120 -9.68 -1.32 2.12
CA MET A 120 -9.18 -0.99 3.46
C MET A 120 -7.83 -1.67 3.75
N ALA A 121 -7.73 -2.98 3.50
CA ALA A 121 -6.52 -3.74 3.74
C ALA A 121 -5.31 -3.23 2.92
N ILE A 122 -5.52 -2.86 1.66
CA ILE A 122 -4.48 -2.23 0.81
C ILE A 122 -4.00 -0.93 1.43
N ALA A 123 -4.91 -0.02 1.76
CA ALA A 123 -4.53 1.29 2.29
C ALA A 123 -3.83 1.17 3.65
N GLU A 124 -4.34 0.33 4.54
CA GLU A 124 -3.70 0.03 5.83
C GLU A 124 -2.28 -0.51 5.63
N GLY A 125 -2.11 -1.49 4.73
CA GLY A 125 -0.80 -2.05 4.42
C GLY A 125 0.18 -1.01 3.91
N LEU A 126 -0.23 -0.16 2.99
CA LEU A 126 0.61 0.91 2.44
C LEU A 126 1.01 1.93 3.51
N VAL A 127 0.07 2.42 4.32
CA VAL A 127 0.36 3.39 5.38
C VAL A 127 1.24 2.78 6.47
N LEU A 128 0.88 1.61 6.98
CA LEU A 128 1.62 0.96 8.06
C LEU A 128 2.99 0.45 7.61
N GLY A 129 3.11 0.04 6.34
CA GLY A 129 4.39 -0.35 5.73
C GLY A 129 5.35 0.82 5.50
N SER A 130 4.83 2.05 5.48
CA SER A 130 5.66 3.27 5.41
C SER A 130 6.06 3.82 6.78
N TYR A 131 5.52 3.25 7.85
CA TYR A 131 5.76 3.76 9.20
C TYR A 131 7.20 3.55 9.64
N ALA A 132 7.84 4.65 10.03
CA ALA A 132 9.11 4.64 10.72
C ALA A 132 9.04 5.64 11.88
N TYR A 133 9.28 5.18 13.10
CA TYR A 133 9.35 6.07 14.26
C TYR A 133 10.53 7.03 14.12
N LYS A 134 10.23 8.31 14.18
CA LYS A 134 11.24 9.38 14.17
C LYS A 134 11.56 9.72 15.62
N ALA A 135 12.62 9.10 16.15
CA ALA A 135 13.13 9.53 17.46
C ALA A 135 13.49 11.02 17.42
N PRO A 136 13.30 11.76 18.52
CA PRO A 136 13.66 13.17 18.61
C PRO A 136 15.21 13.33 18.71
N ARG A 137 15.91 12.90 17.66
CA ARG A 137 17.36 13.12 17.48
C ARG A 137 17.57 14.20 16.43
N LYS A 138 18.64 14.97 16.59
CA LYS A 138 19.03 16.06 15.67
C LYS A 138 19.46 15.60 14.27
N GLU A 139 19.47 14.29 13.98
CA GLU A 139 19.85 13.78 12.68
C GLU A 139 18.76 14.04 11.64
N ALA A 140 19.17 14.55 10.50
CA ALA A 140 18.29 14.84 9.37
C ALA A 140 17.44 13.62 9.02
N ALA A 141 16.12 13.80 9.03
CA ALA A 141 15.19 12.76 8.63
C ALA A 141 15.55 12.28 7.22
N LYS A 142 15.83 10.98 7.06
CA LYS A 142 15.90 10.35 5.74
C LYS A 142 14.67 10.75 4.94
N LYS A 143 14.85 11.00 3.64
CA LYS A 143 13.79 11.42 2.72
C LYS A 143 12.51 10.61 2.97
N PRO A 144 11.33 11.25 2.99
CA PRO A 144 10.10 10.55 3.24
C PRO A 144 9.92 9.45 2.18
N HIS A 145 9.53 8.25 2.62
CA HIS A 145 9.06 7.19 1.74
C HIS A 145 7.97 7.73 0.81
N ALA A 146 7.72 7.04 -0.31
CA ALA A 146 6.83 7.49 -1.37
C ALA A 146 5.62 8.29 -0.86
N ALA A 147 5.57 9.56 -1.23
CA ALA A 147 4.55 10.47 -0.74
C ALA A 147 3.19 10.26 -1.43
N GLN A 148 3.21 9.65 -2.62
CA GLN A 148 2.02 9.42 -3.44
C GLN A 148 1.96 7.98 -3.93
N VAL A 149 0.82 7.31 -3.69
CA VAL A 149 0.54 5.97 -4.16
C VAL A 149 -0.78 5.97 -4.91
N GLN A 150 -0.76 5.47 -6.13
CA GLN A 150 -1.95 5.21 -6.92
C GLN A 150 -2.32 3.73 -6.80
N VAL A 151 -3.61 3.43 -6.66
CA VAL A 151 -4.09 2.06 -6.57
C VAL A 151 -5.13 1.83 -7.65
N ALA A 152 -4.88 0.85 -8.50
CA ALA A 152 -5.81 0.42 -9.55
C ALA A 152 -6.32 -0.99 -9.23
N ALA A 153 -7.63 -1.15 -9.18
CA ALA A 153 -8.28 -2.45 -9.16
C ALA A 153 -8.68 -2.83 -10.59
N VAL A 154 -8.14 -3.93 -11.12
CA VAL A 154 -8.35 -4.33 -12.50
C VAL A 154 -9.35 -5.47 -12.58
N GLY A 155 -10.35 -5.36 -13.46
CA GLY A 155 -11.35 -6.40 -13.73
C GLY A 155 -12.50 -6.43 -12.72
N LEU A 156 -12.75 -5.34 -11.99
CA LEU A 156 -13.93 -5.13 -11.16
C LEU A 156 -15.09 -4.51 -11.98
N SER A 157 -16.32 -4.72 -11.50
CA SER A 157 -17.48 -3.93 -11.94
C SER A 157 -17.35 -2.49 -11.44
N LYS A 158 -18.06 -1.53 -12.04
CA LYS A 158 -18.08 -0.13 -11.59
C LYS A 158 -18.55 0.02 -10.13
N VAL A 159 -19.49 -0.80 -9.70
CA VAL A 159 -20.00 -0.81 -8.32
C VAL A 159 -18.93 -1.29 -7.36
N ASP A 160 -18.26 -2.40 -7.66
CA ASP A 160 -17.20 -2.95 -6.84
C ASP A 160 -15.97 -2.02 -6.80
N GLU A 161 -15.68 -1.34 -7.91
CA GLU A 161 -14.60 -0.35 -7.99
C GLU A 161 -14.88 0.86 -7.07
N ALA A 162 -16.11 1.34 -7.02
CA ALA A 162 -16.52 2.42 -6.12
C ALA A 162 -16.41 1.99 -4.63
N GLU A 163 -16.86 0.78 -4.29
CA GLU A 163 -16.72 0.24 -2.93
C GLU A 163 -15.25 0.03 -2.55
N PHE A 164 -14.43 -0.45 -3.48
CA PHE A 164 -12.99 -0.58 -3.28
C PHE A 164 -12.34 0.78 -3.03
N ALA A 165 -12.65 1.79 -3.83
CA ALA A 165 -12.14 3.15 -3.67
C ALA A 165 -12.56 3.78 -2.32
N ARG A 166 -13.81 3.56 -1.91
CA ARG A 166 -14.30 3.94 -0.57
C ARG A 166 -13.50 3.24 0.53
N GLY A 167 -13.22 1.95 0.35
CA GLY A 167 -12.38 1.16 1.26
C GLY A 167 -10.98 1.75 1.42
N LEU A 168 -10.33 2.17 0.33
CA LEU A 168 -9.02 2.84 0.39
C LEU A 168 -9.04 4.07 1.30
N GLY A 169 -10.09 4.90 1.19
CA GLY A 169 -10.24 6.09 2.03
C GLY A 169 -10.42 5.76 3.52
N LEU A 170 -11.24 4.75 3.84
CA LEU A 170 -11.47 4.31 5.22
C LEU A 170 -10.21 3.67 5.83
N GLY A 171 -9.54 2.79 5.08
CA GLY A 171 -8.32 2.13 5.53
C GLY A 171 -7.17 3.11 5.77
N ALA A 172 -7.03 4.13 4.93
CA ALA A 172 -6.03 5.18 5.15
C ALA A 172 -6.26 5.91 6.48
N LYS A 173 -7.51 6.30 6.79
CA LYS A 173 -7.86 6.96 8.05
C LYS A 173 -7.65 6.04 9.26
N SER A 174 -8.03 4.76 9.16
CA SER A 174 -7.78 3.75 10.20
C SER A 174 -6.29 3.61 10.50
N ALA A 175 -5.48 3.51 9.45
CA ALA A 175 -4.04 3.39 9.58
C ALA A 175 -3.37 4.65 10.14
N GLU A 176 -3.86 5.86 9.80
CA GLU A 176 -3.40 7.12 10.41
C GLU A 176 -3.63 7.13 11.92
N GLY A 177 -4.79 6.65 12.39
CA GLY A 177 -5.05 6.47 13.83
C GLY A 177 -4.08 5.48 14.48
N THR A 178 -3.77 4.38 13.79
CA THR A 178 -2.78 3.40 14.27
C THR A 178 -1.36 4.00 14.32
N VAL A 179 -0.97 4.79 13.32
CA VAL A 179 0.32 5.51 13.31
C VAL A 179 0.40 6.49 14.47
N PHE A 180 -0.66 7.26 14.70
CA PHE A 180 -0.74 8.19 15.83
C PHE A 180 -0.54 7.46 17.18
N ALA A 181 -1.22 6.32 17.38
CA ALA A 181 -1.05 5.52 18.58
C ALA A 181 0.37 4.96 18.73
N ARG A 182 0.98 4.51 17.63
CA ARG A 182 2.38 4.04 17.61
C ARG A 182 3.36 5.17 17.91
N ASP A 183 3.13 6.37 17.40
CA ASP A 183 3.97 7.53 17.68
C ASP A 183 3.95 7.89 19.18
N LEU A 184 2.79 7.79 19.83
CA LEU A 184 2.69 7.96 21.28
C LEU A 184 3.41 6.83 22.02
N GLY A 185 3.11 5.56 21.69
CA GLY A 185 3.69 4.40 22.39
C GLY A 185 5.21 4.25 22.24
N ASN A 186 5.79 4.82 21.18
CA ASN A 186 7.23 4.79 20.94
C ASN A 186 7.99 5.95 21.59
N GLN A 187 7.29 6.94 22.16
CA GLN A 187 7.95 8.04 22.87
C GLN A 187 8.47 7.57 24.23
N PRO A 188 9.69 7.98 24.61
CA PRO A 188 10.22 7.68 25.94
C PRO A 188 9.42 8.43 27.03
N ALA A 189 9.44 7.88 28.25
CA ALA A 189 8.61 8.36 29.38
C ALA A 189 8.88 9.83 29.77
N ASN A 190 10.10 10.31 29.54
CA ASN A 190 10.45 11.72 29.79
C ASN A 190 9.86 12.69 28.75
N ILE A 191 9.34 12.18 27.62
CA ILE A 191 8.65 12.98 26.60
C ILE A 191 7.14 12.76 26.69
N LEU A 192 6.68 11.50 26.75
CA LEU A 192 5.26 11.17 26.89
C LEU A 192 4.87 11.11 28.38
N THR A 193 4.82 12.26 29.02
CA THR A 193 4.27 12.40 30.38
C THR A 193 2.72 12.35 30.35
N PRO A 194 2.04 12.11 31.48
CA PRO A 194 0.57 12.19 31.56
C PRO A 194 0.00 13.49 30.99
N THR A 195 0.65 14.62 31.27
CA THR A 195 0.27 15.93 30.71
C THR A 195 0.44 16.00 29.20
N ALA A 196 1.51 15.41 28.64
CA ALA A 196 1.74 15.36 27.19
C ALA A 196 0.69 14.47 26.51
N MET A 197 0.32 13.34 27.11
CA MET A 197 -0.75 12.46 26.63
C MET A 197 -2.09 13.20 26.62
N ALA A 198 -2.43 13.89 27.71
CA ALA A 198 -3.62 14.71 27.80
C ALA A 198 -3.69 15.79 26.71
N LYS A 199 -2.57 16.48 26.45
CA LYS A 199 -2.45 17.46 25.37
C LYS A 199 -2.63 16.81 23.99
N ALA A 200 -2.06 15.62 23.76
CA ALA A 200 -2.22 14.88 22.52
C ALA A 200 -3.68 14.47 22.30
N ALA A 201 -4.37 13.98 23.33
CA ALA A 201 -5.78 13.66 23.29
C ALA A 201 -6.64 14.89 22.97
N LYS A 202 -6.40 16.03 23.63
CA LYS A 202 -7.12 17.28 23.34
C LYS A 202 -7.02 17.74 21.90
N LYS A 203 -5.88 17.51 21.24
CA LYS A 203 -5.68 17.85 19.81
C LYS A 203 -6.55 17.04 18.86
N LEU A 204 -7.08 15.89 19.29
CA LEU A 204 -8.05 15.11 18.51
C LEU A 204 -9.46 15.70 18.57
N GLY A 205 -9.74 16.55 19.53
CA GLY A 205 -11.01 17.24 19.66
C GLY A 205 -11.24 18.22 18.51
N GLY A 206 -12.48 18.34 18.09
CA GLY A 206 -12.93 19.24 17.03
C GLY A 206 -14.15 18.70 16.30
N GLY A 207 -14.92 19.57 15.69
CA GLY A 207 -16.14 19.20 14.98
C GLY A 207 -17.13 18.47 15.90
N ARG A 208 -17.33 17.16 15.66
CA ARG A 208 -18.27 16.33 16.44
C ARG A 208 -17.62 15.61 17.63
N LEU A 209 -16.28 15.73 17.79
CA LEU A 209 -15.55 15.04 18.87
C LEU A 209 -15.22 16.00 20.00
N THR A 210 -15.77 15.73 21.18
CA THR A 210 -15.41 16.44 22.42
C THR A 210 -14.49 15.56 23.26
N VAL A 211 -13.32 16.06 23.60
CA VAL A 211 -12.34 15.37 24.45
C VAL A 211 -12.30 16.05 25.81
N LYS A 212 -12.69 15.32 26.86
CA LYS A 212 -12.53 15.73 28.27
C LYS A 212 -11.29 15.05 28.83
N VAL A 213 -10.43 15.83 29.47
CA VAL A 213 -9.18 15.38 30.13
C VAL A 213 -9.13 16.00 31.50
#